data_a6d2670e5a66d4ee70ba9ede814107fb
#
_entry.id   a6d2670e5a66d4ee70ba9ede814107fb
#
_cell.length_a   1.000
_cell.length_b   1.000
_cell.length_c   1.000
_cell.angle_alpha   90.00
_cell.angle_beta   90.00
_cell.angle_gamma   90.00
#
_symmetry.space_group_name_H-M   'P 1'
#
loop_
_entity.id
_entity.type
_entity.pdbx_description
1 polymer ?
#
loop_
_entity_poly.entity_id
_entity_poly.type
_entity_poly.pdbx_seq_one_letter_code
_entity_poly.pdbx_strand_id
1 'polypeptide(L)'
;MKDIRKVIGLLLCMTICCYMTGEEKKNLNIVFIGNSITQGALLENPRHEAPPVKAALYLRRQPSVGTVRYSNQGVSGSTTFDFLPQTDLLFPKVVRVADQFKDETWATLIFSIMLGTNDSAITGPNGAPASPAK
;
A
#
# COMPACT_ATOMS: atom_id res chain seq x y z
N MET A 1 -38.59 14.56 -43.52
CA MET A 1 -37.37 13.70 -43.56
C MET A 1 -36.10 14.37 -43.06
N LYS A 2 -35.95 15.69 -43.09
CA LYS A 2 -34.75 16.38 -42.56
C LYS A 2 -34.63 16.39 -41.03
N ASP A 3 -35.74 16.34 -40.31
CA ASP A 3 -35.77 16.45 -38.86
C ASP A 3 -35.41 15.13 -38.13
N ILE A 4 -35.75 14.00 -38.73
CA ILE A 4 -35.41 12.67 -38.15
C ILE A 4 -33.89 12.44 -38.08
N ARG A 5 -33.14 12.91 -39.06
CA ARG A 5 -31.68 12.79 -39.08
C ARG A 5 -30.99 13.61 -37.97
N LYS A 6 -31.57 14.79 -37.64
CA LYS A 6 -31.09 15.63 -36.55
C LYS A 6 -31.38 15.01 -35.17
N VAL A 7 -32.56 14.41 -35.01
CA VAL A 7 -32.95 13.72 -33.77
C VAL A 7 -32.09 12.48 -33.52
N ILE A 8 -31.84 11.67 -34.56
CA ILE A 8 -30.96 10.48 -34.47
C ILE A 8 -29.53 10.90 -34.17
N GLY A 9 -29.00 11.97 -34.77
CA GLY A 9 -27.67 12.48 -34.48
C GLY A 9 -27.53 12.99 -33.04
N LEU A 10 -28.55 13.64 -32.48
CA LEU A 10 -28.57 14.13 -31.12
C LEU A 10 -28.66 12.98 -30.11
N LEU A 11 -29.48 11.95 -30.39
CA LEU A 11 -29.56 10.76 -29.53
C LEU A 11 -28.27 9.95 -29.52
N LEU A 12 -27.61 9.80 -30.66
CA LEU A 12 -26.33 9.11 -30.77
C LEU A 12 -25.23 9.85 -30.05
N CYS A 13 -25.22 11.20 -30.09
CA CYS A 13 -24.26 12.02 -29.34
C CYS A 13 -24.49 11.94 -27.83
N MET A 14 -25.73 11.89 -27.34
CA MET A 14 -26.03 11.70 -25.91
C MET A 14 -25.64 10.31 -25.39
N THR A 15 -25.84 9.25 -26.20
CA THR A 15 -25.41 7.90 -25.78
C THR A 15 -23.90 7.75 -25.73
N ILE A 16 -23.15 8.38 -26.63
CA ILE A 16 -21.68 8.36 -26.59
C ILE A 16 -21.13 9.15 -25.41
N CYS A 17 -21.76 10.28 -25.04
CA CYS A 17 -21.36 11.05 -23.85
C CYS A 17 -21.56 10.28 -22.53
N CYS A 18 -22.56 9.42 -22.41
CA CYS A 18 -22.79 8.60 -21.21
C CYS A 18 -21.77 7.46 -21.03
N TYR A 19 -21.06 7.05 -22.07
CA TYR A 19 -20.04 5.98 -21.98
C TYR A 19 -18.62 6.50 -21.66
N MET A 20 -18.43 7.81 -21.53
CA MET A 20 -17.14 8.43 -21.28
C MET A 20 -16.92 8.82 -19.79
N THR A 21 -17.74 8.34 -18.87
CA THR A 21 -17.42 8.44 -17.44
C THR A 21 -16.35 7.38 -17.13
N GLY A 22 -15.12 7.67 -17.47
CA GLY A 22 -13.98 6.86 -17.02
C GLY A 22 -14.03 6.79 -15.49
N GLU A 23 -14.08 5.59 -14.96
CA GLU A 23 -14.03 5.37 -13.51
C GLU A 23 -12.83 6.11 -12.93
N GLU A 24 -13.05 6.98 -11.95
CA GLU A 24 -11.99 7.79 -11.36
C GLU A 24 -10.96 6.86 -10.70
N LYS A 25 -9.72 6.94 -11.16
CA LYS A 25 -8.65 6.08 -10.67
C LYS A 25 -8.29 6.47 -9.23
N LYS A 26 -8.15 5.47 -8.37
CA LYS A 26 -7.76 5.65 -6.97
C LYS A 26 -6.25 5.81 -6.86
N ASN A 27 -5.81 6.91 -6.27
CA ASN A 27 -4.41 7.10 -5.90
C ASN A 27 -4.15 6.50 -4.51
N LEU A 28 -2.99 5.87 -4.34
CA LEU A 28 -2.66 5.11 -3.14
C LEU A 28 -1.32 5.56 -2.56
N ASN A 29 -1.30 5.81 -1.25
CA ASN A 29 -0.10 5.95 -0.44
C ASN A 29 -0.03 4.78 0.53
N ILE A 30 1.01 3.94 0.45
CA ILE A 30 1.08 2.68 1.17
C ILE A 30 2.30 2.68 2.10
N VAL A 31 2.07 2.43 3.39
CA VAL A 31 3.12 2.18 4.37
C VAL A 31 3.18 0.68 4.64
N PHE A 32 4.27 0.04 4.21
CA PHE A 32 4.52 -1.38 4.48
C PHE A 32 5.31 -1.52 5.77
N ILE A 33 4.73 -2.18 6.76
CA ILE A 33 5.29 -2.46 8.08
C ILE A 33 5.59 -3.94 8.17
N GLY A 34 6.79 -4.32 8.61
CA GLY A 34 7.13 -5.72 8.70
C GLY A 34 8.58 -5.99 9.14
N ASN A 35 8.97 -7.24 9.01
CA ASN A 35 10.28 -7.74 9.38
C ASN A 35 11.24 -7.85 8.17
N SER A 36 12.20 -8.78 8.23
CA SER A 36 13.19 -9.06 7.18
C SER A 36 12.57 -9.40 5.82
N ILE A 37 11.41 -10.05 5.80
CA ILE A 37 10.70 -10.39 4.55
C ILE A 37 10.21 -9.11 3.87
N THR A 38 9.57 -8.23 4.60
CA THR A 38 9.12 -6.92 4.10
C THR A 38 10.29 -6.06 3.67
N GLN A 39 11.39 -6.05 4.44
CA GLN A 39 12.62 -5.35 4.11
C GLN A 39 13.26 -5.88 2.81
N GLY A 40 13.14 -7.18 2.54
CA GLY A 40 13.85 -7.86 1.46
C GLY A 40 15.31 -8.18 1.81
N ALA A 41 15.60 -8.52 3.08
CA ALA A 41 16.95 -8.56 3.65
C ALA A 41 17.90 -9.57 2.99
N LEU A 42 17.37 -10.62 2.36
CA LEU A 42 18.18 -11.66 1.68
C LEU A 42 18.16 -11.57 0.16
N LEU A 43 17.57 -10.52 -0.39
CA LEU A 43 17.51 -10.30 -1.82
C LEU A 43 18.79 -9.59 -2.31
N GLU A 44 19.23 -9.90 -3.51
CA GLU A 44 20.39 -9.25 -4.11
C GLU A 44 20.15 -7.76 -4.32
N ASN A 45 18.94 -7.42 -4.73
CA ASN A 45 18.55 -6.02 -4.95
C ASN A 45 17.19 -5.68 -4.29
N PRO A 46 17.17 -5.47 -2.95
CA PRO A 46 15.92 -5.19 -2.21
C PRO A 46 15.13 -3.99 -2.75
N ARG A 47 15.83 -2.99 -3.32
CA ARG A 47 15.20 -1.79 -3.89
C ARG A 47 14.32 -2.09 -5.10
N HIS A 48 14.51 -3.22 -5.76
CA HIS A 48 13.76 -3.64 -6.94
C HIS A 48 12.98 -4.94 -6.72
N GLU A 49 13.32 -5.72 -5.69
CA GLU A 49 12.84 -7.08 -5.52
C GLU A 49 12.00 -7.29 -4.27
N ALA A 50 12.12 -6.44 -3.27
CA ALA A 50 11.37 -6.57 -2.03
C ALA A 50 9.85 -6.62 -2.27
N PRO A 51 9.09 -7.40 -1.47
CA PRO A 51 7.64 -7.54 -1.63
C PRO A 51 6.87 -6.22 -1.75
N PRO A 52 7.17 -5.16 -0.98
CA PRO A 52 6.55 -3.85 -1.16
C PRO A 52 6.72 -3.25 -2.56
N VAL A 53 7.90 -3.43 -3.16
CA VAL A 53 8.19 -2.95 -4.53
C VAL A 53 7.33 -3.69 -5.54
N LYS A 54 7.29 -5.03 -5.44
CA LYS A 54 6.49 -5.87 -6.34
C LYS A 54 5.00 -5.58 -6.20
N ALA A 55 4.52 -5.40 -4.98
CA ALA A 55 3.13 -5.03 -4.71
C ALA A 55 2.77 -3.67 -5.34
N ALA A 56 3.62 -2.65 -5.15
CA ALA A 56 3.40 -1.34 -5.75
C ALA A 56 3.42 -1.38 -7.28
N LEU A 57 4.33 -2.14 -7.89
CA LEU A 57 4.39 -2.34 -9.34
C LEU A 57 3.16 -3.07 -9.88
N TYR A 58 2.65 -4.07 -9.16
CA TYR A 58 1.43 -4.77 -9.51
C TYR A 58 0.22 -3.84 -9.47
N LEU A 59 0.08 -3.06 -8.40
CA LEU A 59 -1.03 -2.11 -8.23
C LEU A 59 -1.05 -1.04 -9.31
N ARG A 60 0.12 -0.49 -9.71
CA ARG A 60 0.22 0.50 -10.79
C ARG A 60 -0.29 0.00 -12.14
N ARG A 61 -0.37 -1.32 -12.34
CA ARG A 61 -0.87 -1.93 -13.58
C ARG A 61 -2.38 -2.13 -13.58
N GLN A 62 -3.06 -1.92 -12.43
CA GLN A 62 -4.51 -2.11 -12.34
C GLN A 62 -5.25 -0.92 -12.98
N PRO A 63 -6.27 -1.17 -13.81
CA PRO A 63 -6.99 -0.11 -14.52
C PRO A 63 -7.64 0.93 -13.60
N SER A 64 -8.11 0.50 -12.42
CA SER A 64 -8.76 1.34 -11.41
C SER A 64 -7.79 2.10 -10.51
N VAL A 65 -6.47 1.90 -10.68
CA VAL A 65 -5.43 2.53 -9.86
C VAL A 65 -4.71 3.60 -10.66
N GLY A 66 -4.54 4.75 -10.04
CA GLY A 66 -3.77 5.87 -10.56
C GLY A 66 -2.31 5.81 -10.07
N THR A 67 -1.92 6.81 -9.32
CA THR A 67 -0.58 6.89 -8.73
C THR A 67 -0.48 5.95 -7.51
N VAL A 68 0.63 5.23 -7.41
CA VAL A 68 0.98 4.47 -6.20
C VAL A 68 2.32 4.97 -5.67
N ARG A 69 2.29 5.55 -4.47
CA ARG A 69 3.49 5.84 -3.68
C ARG A 69 3.55 4.86 -2.52
N TYR A 70 4.74 4.51 -2.07
CA TYR A 70 4.89 3.60 -0.94
C TYR A 70 6.16 3.90 -0.15
N SER A 71 6.14 3.48 1.10
CA SER A 71 7.30 3.44 1.98
C SER A 71 7.45 2.05 2.58
N ASN A 72 8.66 1.50 2.48
CA ASN A 72 9.00 0.21 3.08
C ASN A 72 9.62 0.48 4.47
N GLN A 73 8.87 0.15 5.52
CA GLN A 73 9.27 0.24 6.92
C GLN A 73 9.62 -1.14 7.51
N GLY A 74 9.96 -2.11 6.65
CA GLY A 74 10.45 -3.42 7.08
C GLY A 74 11.82 -3.31 7.75
N VAL A 75 11.99 -3.99 8.89
CA VAL A 75 13.24 -4.07 9.63
C VAL A 75 13.56 -5.52 9.98
N SER A 76 14.73 -6.00 9.58
CA SER A 76 15.16 -7.37 9.87
C SER A 76 15.20 -7.64 11.38
N GLY A 77 14.66 -8.79 11.78
CA GLY A 77 14.60 -9.21 13.18
C GLY A 77 13.47 -8.60 13.99
N SER A 78 12.73 -7.62 13.46
CA SER A 78 11.65 -6.99 14.23
C SER A 78 10.48 -7.92 14.51
N THR A 79 9.86 -7.67 15.65
CA THR A 79 8.67 -8.33 16.19
C THR A 79 7.49 -7.34 16.23
N THR A 80 6.31 -7.79 16.61
CA THR A 80 5.17 -6.89 16.87
C THR A 80 5.49 -5.90 17.99
N PHE A 81 6.28 -6.33 18.99
CA PHE A 81 6.67 -5.49 20.13
C PHE A 81 7.44 -4.23 19.70
N ASP A 82 8.31 -4.34 18.68
CA ASP A 82 9.13 -3.23 18.20
C ASP A 82 8.31 -2.10 17.55
N PHE A 83 7.10 -2.44 17.09
CA PHE A 83 6.16 -1.48 16.47
C PHE A 83 5.05 -1.02 17.41
N LEU A 84 5.08 -1.34 18.70
CA LEU A 84 4.12 -0.80 19.65
C LEU A 84 4.43 0.66 19.99
N PRO A 85 3.43 1.51 20.13
CA PRO A 85 3.63 2.92 20.49
C PRO A 85 4.42 3.11 21.79
N GLN A 86 4.25 2.20 22.75
CA GLN A 86 4.85 2.27 24.08
C GLN A 86 6.35 1.97 24.10
N THR A 87 6.88 1.33 23.04
CA THR A 87 8.30 0.95 23.00
C THR A 87 9.20 2.04 22.45
N ASP A 88 8.64 3.01 21.74
CA ASP A 88 9.37 4.11 21.07
C ASP A 88 10.54 3.64 20.16
N LEU A 89 10.45 2.42 19.64
CA LEU A 89 11.51 1.82 18.81
C LEU A 89 11.28 2.11 17.31
N LEU A 90 10.35 1.42 16.69
CA LEU A 90 10.08 1.55 15.26
C LEU A 90 8.79 2.32 14.94
N PHE A 91 7.87 2.42 15.90
CA PHE A 91 6.61 3.13 15.72
C PHE A 91 6.79 4.61 15.29
N PRO A 92 7.73 5.40 15.86
CA PRO A 92 7.93 6.78 15.45
C PRO A 92 8.32 6.95 13.98
N LYS A 93 9.02 5.95 13.40
CA LYS A 93 9.37 5.96 11.97
C LYS A 93 8.13 5.78 11.10
N VAL A 94 7.22 4.89 11.51
CA VAL A 94 5.94 4.66 10.83
C VAL A 94 5.08 5.91 10.88
N VAL A 95 4.94 6.53 12.06
CA VAL A 95 4.17 7.76 12.27
C VAL A 95 4.68 8.88 11.37
N ARG A 96 5.99 9.11 11.30
CA ARG A 96 6.59 10.14 10.45
C ARG A 96 6.20 9.98 8.97
N VAL A 97 6.23 8.76 8.47
CA VAL A 97 5.85 8.48 7.07
C VAL A 97 4.33 8.61 6.87
N ALA A 98 3.55 8.13 7.84
CA ALA A 98 2.10 8.26 7.81
C ALA A 98 1.68 9.73 7.81
N ASP A 99 2.33 10.57 8.61
CA ASP A 99 2.09 12.02 8.65
C ASP A 99 2.39 12.71 7.32
N GLN A 100 3.48 12.32 6.65
CA GLN A 100 3.78 12.83 5.31
C GLN A 100 2.71 12.44 4.28
N PHE A 101 2.20 11.21 4.37
CA PHE A 101 1.21 10.69 3.41
C PHE A 101 -0.21 11.16 3.70
N LYS A 102 -0.59 11.39 4.96
CA LYS A 102 -1.95 11.85 5.32
C LYS A 102 -2.26 13.25 4.80
N ASP A 103 -1.23 14.10 4.67
CA ASP A 103 -1.38 15.47 4.17
C ASP A 103 -1.67 15.49 2.66
N GLU A 104 -1.46 14.37 1.98
CA GLU A 104 -1.77 14.16 0.56
C GLU A 104 -3.21 13.68 0.38
N THR A 105 -4.17 14.60 0.54
CA THR A 105 -5.63 14.29 0.53
C THR A 105 -6.14 13.73 -0.80
N TRP A 106 -5.33 13.79 -1.86
CA TRP A 106 -5.63 13.25 -3.18
C TRP A 106 -5.42 11.73 -3.28
N ALA A 107 -4.85 11.09 -2.26
CA ALA A 107 -4.56 9.65 -2.24
C ALA A 107 -5.11 8.99 -0.97
N THR A 108 -5.50 7.72 -1.07
CA THR A 108 -5.89 6.89 0.08
C THR A 108 -4.64 6.38 0.79
N LEU A 109 -4.53 6.65 2.09
CA LEU A 109 -3.46 6.09 2.94
C LEU A 109 -3.83 4.66 3.36
N ILE A 110 -2.91 3.73 3.10
CA ILE A 110 -3.05 2.31 3.40
C ILE A 110 -1.86 1.84 4.25
N PHE A 111 -2.13 1.07 5.29
CA PHE A 111 -1.12 0.35 6.06
C PHE A 111 -1.19 -1.14 5.71
N SER A 112 -0.05 -1.69 5.28
CA SER A 112 0.13 -3.13 5.04
C SER A 112 1.08 -3.68 6.11
N ILE A 113 0.56 -4.52 7.01
CA ILE A 113 1.31 -5.03 8.17
C ILE A 113 1.55 -6.51 8.00
N MET A 114 2.83 -6.93 8.05
CA MET A 114 3.26 -8.32 7.99
C MET A 114 4.31 -8.58 9.09
N LEU A 115 3.84 -8.97 10.26
CA LEU A 115 4.62 -9.27 11.47
C LEU A 115 4.19 -10.63 12.03
N GLY A 116 4.83 -11.06 13.11
CA GLY A 116 4.49 -12.29 13.84
C GLY A 116 5.48 -13.43 13.61
N THR A 117 6.21 -13.47 12.50
CA THR A 117 7.19 -14.54 12.23
C THR A 117 8.29 -14.62 13.30
N ASN A 118 8.85 -13.47 13.68
CA ASN A 118 9.88 -13.43 14.73
C ASN A 118 9.28 -13.57 16.12
N ASP A 119 8.03 -13.16 16.31
CA ASP A 119 7.29 -13.33 17.55
C ASP A 119 7.07 -14.80 17.89
N SER A 120 6.91 -15.65 16.87
CA SER A 120 6.71 -17.10 17.04
C SER A 120 8.00 -17.88 17.27
N ALA A 121 9.17 -17.26 17.15
CA ALA A 121 10.45 -17.94 17.36
C ALA A 121 10.62 -18.29 18.84
N ILE A 122 10.84 -19.59 19.13
CA ILE A 122 10.97 -20.10 20.52
C ILE A 122 12.38 -19.82 21.09
N THR A 123 13.37 -19.70 20.21
CA THR A 123 14.78 -19.50 20.57
C THR A 123 15.47 -18.53 19.61
N GLY A 124 16.52 -17.87 20.09
CA GLY A 124 17.36 -16.98 19.29
C GLY A 124 17.33 -15.53 19.77
N PRO A 125 18.22 -14.67 19.24
CA PRO A 125 18.34 -13.28 19.70
C PRO A 125 17.06 -12.46 19.49
N ASN A 126 16.18 -12.88 18.58
CA ASN A 126 14.91 -12.23 18.28
C ASN A 126 13.70 -13.06 18.75
N GLY A 127 13.95 -14.09 19.58
CA GLY A 127 12.93 -15.05 19.98
C GLY A 127 11.91 -14.48 20.96
N ALA A 128 10.71 -14.68 20.60
CA ALA A 128 9.45 -14.72 21.34
C ALA A 128 9.34 -13.99 22.69
N PRO A 129 9.37 -12.68 22.76
CA PRO A 129 8.85 -12.01 23.94
C PRO A 129 7.31 -11.97 23.94
N ALA A 130 6.66 -12.25 22.82
CA ALA A 130 5.22 -12.18 22.68
C ALA A 130 4.57 -13.55 22.83
N SER A 131 4.35 -13.99 24.06
CA SER A 131 3.36 -15.06 24.31
C SER A 131 1.94 -14.47 24.24
N PRO A 132 0.92 -15.27 23.90
CA PRO A 132 -0.48 -14.83 23.91
C PRO A 132 -0.97 -14.28 25.27
N ALA A 133 -0.19 -14.46 26.32
CA ALA A 133 -0.48 -14.02 27.68
C ALA A 133 0.19 -12.66 28.06
N LYS A 134 0.81 -11.99 27.10
CA LYS A 134 1.38 -10.64 27.27
C LYS A 134 0.56 -9.62 26.40
#